data_3f7db5e38f583fded4fc9b847ce7933b
#
_entry.id   3f7db5e38f583fded4fc9b847ce7933b
#
_cell.length_a   1.000
_cell.length_b   1.000
_cell.length_c   1.000
_cell.angle_alpha   90.00
_cell.angle_beta   90.00
_cell.angle_gamma   90.00
#
_symmetry.space_group_name_H-M   'P 1'
#
loop_
_entity.id
_entity.type
_entity.pdbx_description
1 polymer ?
#
loop_
_entity_poly.entity_id
_entity_poly.type
_entity_poly.pdbx_seq_one_letter_code
_entity_poly.pdbx_strand_id
1 'polypeptide(L)'
;MKEQTGVVALMADVKTRAAQGSATGSTTRAFILDIADAYAFIRLEDWRHPRRFLQQMAGAPPITFGTQGFRRALVDDQNPARHYTAFVFVGYWLPIPFAVLVLWAWEILGFFRYRGHWSQPDIRNGYIGIRHGRQVRQHGPTILADLIEQELAG
;
A
#
# COMPACT_ATOMS: atom_id res chain seq x y z
N MET A 1 18.85 -14.49 -15.30
CA MET A 1 17.60 -14.40 -14.48
C MET A 1 16.97 -13.05 -14.78
N LYS A 2 15.75 -13.01 -15.32
CA LYS A 2 15.03 -11.73 -15.46
C LYS A 2 14.66 -11.26 -14.06
N GLU A 3 15.13 -10.09 -13.68
CA GLU A 3 14.72 -9.42 -12.47
C GLU A 3 13.19 -9.27 -12.50
N GLN A 4 12.49 -9.82 -11.51
CA GLN A 4 11.04 -9.69 -11.43
C GLN A 4 10.74 -8.26 -11.04
N THR A 5 9.94 -7.59 -11.84
CA THR A 5 9.53 -6.19 -11.62
C THR A 5 8.02 -6.07 -11.58
N GLY A 6 7.54 -4.93 -11.12
CA GLY A 6 6.12 -4.62 -11.11
C GLY A 6 5.30 -5.46 -10.14
N VAL A 7 4.07 -5.79 -10.53
CA VAL A 7 3.11 -6.50 -9.67
C VAL A 7 3.59 -7.90 -9.29
N VAL A 8 4.32 -8.59 -10.18
CA VAL A 8 4.84 -9.94 -9.91
C VAL A 8 5.88 -9.90 -8.79
N ALA A 9 6.77 -8.91 -8.82
CA ALA A 9 7.75 -8.70 -7.75
C ALA A 9 7.07 -8.33 -6.43
N LEU A 10 6.06 -7.46 -6.46
CA LEU A 10 5.27 -7.11 -5.29
C LEU A 10 4.62 -8.35 -4.65
N MET A 11 3.97 -9.19 -5.46
CA MET A 11 3.34 -10.43 -4.99
C MET A 11 4.35 -11.39 -4.37
N ALA A 12 5.50 -11.58 -5.02
CA ALA A 12 6.56 -12.46 -4.54
C ALA A 12 7.14 -12.00 -3.19
N ASP A 13 7.39 -10.70 -3.05
CA ASP A 13 7.93 -10.13 -1.81
C ASP A 13 6.89 -10.18 -0.68
N VAL A 14 5.63 -9.83 -0.94
CA VAL A 14 4.51 -9.96 0.01
C VAL A 14 4.37 -11.40 0.50
N LYS A 15 4.40 -12.37 -0.42
CA LYS A 15 4.31 -13.80 -0.09
C LYS A 15 5.47 -14.25 0.79
N THR A 16 6.68 -13.81 0.46
CA THR A 16 7.89 -14.13 1.23
C THR A 16 7.80 -13.56 2.65
N ARG A 17 7.42 -12.30 2.80
CA ARG A 17 7.26 -11.66 4.13
C ARG A 17 6.18 -12.31 4.96
N ALA A 18 5.04 -12.65 4.37
CA ALA A 18 3.95 -13.35 5.06
C ALA A 18 4.41 -14.75 5.55
N ALA A 19 5.15 -15.49 4.73
CA ALA A 19 5.71 -16.79 5.09
C ALA A 19 6.76 -16.69 6.21
N GLN A 20 7.67 -15.72 6.13
CA GLN A 20 8.66 -15.46 7.17
C GLN A 20 8.01 -15.08 8.50
N GLY A 21 6.99 -14.22 8.47
CA GLY A 21 6.21 -13.85 9.63
C GLY A 21 5.54 -15.07 10.28
N SER A 22 4.96 -15.96 9.50
CA SER A 22 4.36 -17.20 10.00
C SER A 22 5.40 -18.14 10.63
N ALA A 23 6.57 -18.28 10.01
CA ALA A 23 7.65 -19.13 10.52
C ALA A 23 8.26 -18.62 11.84
N THR A 24 8.28 -17.30 12.04
CA THR A 24 8.83 -16.65 13.25
C THR A 24 7.78 -16.39 14.33
N GLY A 25 6.50 -16.74 14.08
CA GLY A 25 5.40 -16.43 14.98
C GLY A 25 5.05 -14.92 15.04
N SER A 26 5.43 -14.17 14.01
CA SER A 26 5.12 -12.75 13.91
C SER A 26 3.62 -12.53 13.72
N THR A 27 3.12 -11.42 14.28
CA THR A 27 1.70 -11.07 14.20
C THR A 27 1.33 -10.45 12.85
N THR A 28 0.05 -10.54 12.47
CA THR A 28 -0.49 -9.80 11.29
C THR A 28 -0.21 -8.30 11.38
N ARG A 29 -0.26 -7.74 12.60
CA ARG A 29 0.11 -6.35 12.85
C ARG A 29 1.55 -6.04 12.45
N ALA A 30 2.50 -6.89 12.83
CA ALA A 30 3.91 -6.71 12.49
C ALA A 30 4.13 -6.79 10.97
N PHE A 31 3.45 -7.69 10.29
CA PHE A 31 3.46 -7.78 8.83
C PHE A 31 2.96 -6.50 8.16
N ILE A 32 1.83 -5.94 8.62
CA ILE A 32 1.28 -4.68 8.08
C ILE A 32 2.24 -3.51 8.29
N LEU A 33 2.88 -3.42 9.46
CA LEU A 33 3.89 -2.39 9.74
C LEU A 33 5.12 -2.54 8.84
N ASP A 34 5.56 -3.78 8.60
CA ASP A 34 6.71 -4.08 7.77
C ASP A 34 6.48 -3.69 6.30
N ILE A 35 5.38 -4.08 5.69
CA ILE A 35 5.07 -3.69 4.31
C ILE A 35 4.78 -2.19 4.16
N ALA A 36 4.18 -1.55 5.16
CA ALA A 36 3.94 -0.12 5.15
C ALA A 36 5.25 0.69 5.19
N ASP A 37 6.23 0.27 5.98
CA ASP A 37 7.57 0.88 5.98
C ASP A 37 8.28 0.62 4.64
N ALA A 38 8.30 -0.65 4.19
CA ALA A 38 9.05 -1.05 3.01
C ALA A 38 8.53 -0.43 1.70
N TYR A 39 7.21 -0.38 1.49
CA TYR A 39 6.62 0.00 0.20
C TYR A 39 5.95 1.38 0.19
N ALA A 40 5.51 1.89 1.33
CA ALA A 40 4.86 3.18 1.44
C ALA A 40 5.65 4.21 2.27
N PHE A 41 6.72 3.77 2.92
CA PHE A 41 7.56 4.58 3.80
C PHE A 41 6.78 5.17 4.98
N ILE A 42 5.87 4.39 5.54
CA ILE A 42 5.07 4.74 6.71
C ILE A 42 5.67 4.09 7.95
N ARG A 43 6.19 4.91 8.87
CA ARG A 43 6.73 4.48 10.17
C ARG A 43 5.94 5.10 11.30
N LEU A 44 5.34 4.26 12.15
CA LEU A 44 4.57 4.76 13.29
C LEU A 44 5.42 5.47 14.35
N GLU A 45 6.72 5.22 14.39
CA GLU A 45 7.64 5.88 15.30
C GLU A 45 7.68 7.41 15.08
N ASP A 46 7.45 7.83 13.83
CA ASP A 46 7.51 9.24 13.43
C ASP A 46 6.17 10.00 13.58
N TRP A 47 5.08 9.32 13.97
CA TRP A 47 3.77 9.98 14.12
C TRP A 47 3.77 11.09 15.17
N ARG A 48 4.65 11.02 16.17
CA ARG A 48 4.83 12.07 17.20
C ARG A 48 5.52 13.32 16.64
N HIS A 49 6.07 13.24 15.43
CA HIS A 49 6.73 14.34 14.75
C HIS A 49 6.06 14.58 13.38
N PRO A 50 4.91 15.29 13.33
CA PRO A 50 4.10 15.42 12.10
C PRO A 50 4.89 15.91 10.89
N ARG A 51 5.84 16.82 11.08
CA ARG A 51 6.69 17.34 9.99
C ARG A 51 7.63 16.27 9.43
N ARG A 52 8.24 15.46 10.30
CA ARG A 52 9.07 14.31 9.90
C ARG A 52 8.24 13.27 9.16
N PHE A 53 7.08 12.94 9.69
CA PHE A 53 6.16 11.98 9.09
C PHE A 53 5.74 12.42 7.68
N LEU A 54 5.36 13.68 7.48
CA LEU A 54 5.00 14.22 6.17
C LEU A 54 6.19 14.25 5.20
N GLN A 55 7.38 14.64 5.67
CA GLN A 55 8.61 14.62 4.85
C GLN A 55 8.98 13.21 4.43
N GLN A 56 8.85 12.24 5.32
CA GLN A 56 9.11 10.84 5.05
C GLN A 56 8.12 10.28 4.04
N MET A 57 6.83 10.55 4.18
CA MET A 57 5.81 10.15 3.22
C MET A 57 5.99 10.80 1.84
N ALA A 58 6.63 11.97 1.76
CA ALA A 58 7.00 12.61 0.49
C ALA A 58 8.27 12.00 -0.14
N GLY A 59 9.09 11.28 0.62
CA GLY A 59 10.31 10.61 0.15
C GLY A 59 10.03 9.32 -0.61
N ALA A 60 11.04 8.79 -1.30
CA ALA A 60 10.93 7.48 -1.95
C ALA A 60 10.93 6.36 -0.91
N PRO A 61 10.05 5.35 -1.01
CA PRO A 61 10.07 4.20 -0.12
C PRO A 61 11.33 3.35 -0.34
N PRO A 62 11.75 2.53 0.65
CA PRO A 62 12.90 1.64 0.54
C PRO A 62 12.83 0.68 -0.65
N ILE A 63 11.63 0.19 -0.98
CA ILE A 63 11.40 -0.73 -2.08
C ILE A 63 10.39 -0.13 -3.05
N THR A 64 10.76 -0.13 -4.35
CA THR A 64 9.90 0.28 -5.45
C THR A 64 9.80 -0.86 -6.47
N PHE A 65 8.62 -1.09 -7.01
CA PHE A 65 8.37 -2.21 -7.93
C PHE A 65 8.22 -1.78 -9.39
N GLY A 66 7.91 -0.51 -9.64
CA GLY A 66 7.56 -0.03 -10.97
C GLY A 66 6.13 -0.39 -11.38
N THR A 67 5.80 -0.20 -12.66
CA THR A 67 4.42 -0.28 -13.17
C THR A 67 4.09 -1.56 -13.93
N GLN A 68 5.08 -2.41 -14.19
CA GLN A 68 4.88 -3.60 -15.02
C GLN A 68 3.85 -4.56 -14.45
N GLY A 69 2.95 -5.05 -15.30
CA GLY A 69 1.94 -6.03 -14.93
C GLY A 69 0.82 -5.51 -14.03
N PHE A 70 0.83 -4.24 -13.65
CA PHE A 70 -0.35 -3.62 -13.05
C PHE A 70 -1.42 -3.33 -14.09
N ARG A 71 -2.68 -3.44 -13.73
CA ARG A 71 -3.79 -3.00 -14.60
C ARG A 71 -3.62 -1.53 -14.96
N ARG A 72 -3.79 -1.20 -16.23
CA ARG A 72 -3.67 0.18 -16.74
C ARG A 72 -4.50 1.20 -15.95
N ALA A 73 -5.69 0.80 -15.51
CA ALA A 73 -6.58 1.65 -14.74
C ALA A 73 -6.06 2.01 -13.33
N LEU A 74 -4.98 1.36 -12.88
CA LEU A 74 -4.37 1.55 -11.57
C LEU A 74 -3.00 2.23 -11.64
N VAL A 75 -2.55 2.61 -12.83
CA VAL A 75 -1.23 3.22 -13.04
C VAL A 75 -1.40 4.69 -13.41
N ASP A 76 -0.90 5.57 -12.55
CA ASP A 76 -0.81 7.00 -12.79
C ASP A 76 0.65 7.49 -12.71
N ASP A 77 1.36 7.00 -11.71
CA ASP A 77 2.76 7.30 -11.47
C ASP A 77 3.66 6.05 -11.68
N GLN A 78 4.93 6.19 -11.32
CA GLN A 78 5.92 5.11 -11.44
C GLN A 78 5.85 4.07 -10.30
N ASN A 79 5.01 4.29 -9.28
CA ASN A 79 4.96 3.42 -8.10
C ASN A 79 3.53 3.22 -7.56
N PRO A 80 2.66 2.53 -8.31
CA PRO A 80 1.29 2.24 -7.87
C PRO A 80 1.25 1.41 -6.57
N ALA A 81 2.25 0.58 -6.31
CA ALA A 81 2.36 -0.21 -5.10
C ALA A 81 2.41 0.64 -3.83
N ARG A 82 3.00 1.83 -3.90
CA ARG A 82 3.10 2.76 -2.77
C ARG A 82 1.73 3.22 -2.29
N HIS A 83 0.94 3.76 -3.20
CA HIS A 83 -0.39 4.28 -2.88
C HIS A 83 -1.31 3.16 -2.39
N TYR A 84 -1.32 2.04 -3.10
CA TYR A 84 -2.04 0.83 -2.70
C TYR A 84 -1.68 0.39 -1.28
N THR A 85 -0.38 0.23 -0.96
CA THR A 85 0.07 -0.26 0.35
C THR A 85 -0.25 0.73 1.48
N ALA A 86 -0.15 2.03 1.22
CA ALA A 86 -0.55 3.05 2.19
C ALA A 86 -2.02 2.85 2.61
N PHE A 87 -2.91 2.52 1.67
CA PHE A 87 -4.32 2.29 1.97
C PHE A 87 -4.64 0.86 2.45
N VAL A 88 -3.80 -0.14 2.17
CA VAL A 88 -3.83 -1.42 2.91
C VAL A 88 -3.57 -1.18 4.40
N PHE A 89 -2.59 -0.36 4.73
CA PHE A 89 -2.31 0.05 6.10
C PHE A 89 -3.51 0.77 6.74
N VAL A 90 -4.07 1.77 6.07
CA VAL A 90 -5.24 2.53 6.57
C VAL A 90 -6.45 1.60 6.78
N GLY A 91 -6.75 0.72 5.82
CA GLY A 91 -7.86 -0.23 5.90
C GLY A 91 -7.69 -1.31 6.95
N TYR A 92 -6.45 -1.66 7.29
CA TYR A 92 -6.18 -2.56 8.42
C TYR A 92 -6.50 -1.93 9.77
N TRP A 93 -6.14 -0.66 9.98
CA TRP A 93 -6.29 0.01 11.26
C TRP A 93 -7.65 0.65 11.48
N LEU A 94 -8.27 1.19 10.44
CA LEU A 94 -9.50 1.96 10.55
C LEU A 94 -10.72 1.19 10.03
N PRO A 95 -11.89 1.40 10.64
CA PRO A 95 -13.16 1.00 10.02
C PRO A 95 -13.32 1.66 8.64
N ILE A 96 -13.99 0.96 7.71
CA ILE A 96 -14.11 1.38 6.30
C ILE A 96 -14.58 2.84 6.15
N PRO A 97 -15.60 3.35 6.86
CA PRO A 97 -16.01 4.74 6.69
C PRO A 97 -14.91 5.76 7.00
N PHE A 98 -14.14 5.51 8.07
CA PHE A 98 -13.01 6.38 8.44
C PHE A 98 -11.83 6.24 7.49
N ALA A 99 -11.55 5.01 7.01
CA ALA A 99 -10.52 4.77 6.01
C ALA A 99 -10.84 5.51 4.70
N VAL A 100 -12.09 5.52 4.27
CA VAL A 100 -12.56 6.28 3.10
C VAL A 100 -12.43 7.78 3.32
N LEU A 101 -12.72 8.29 4.51
CA LEU A 101 -12.50 9.70 4.85
C LEU A 101 -11.02 10.08 4.73
N VAL A 102 -10.10 9.21 5.19
CA VAL A 102 -8.66 9.43 5.04
C VAL A 102 -8.25 9.45 3.58
N LEU A 103 -8.79 8.53 2.75
CA LEU A 103 -8.54 8.52 1.31
C LEU A 103 -8.96 9.86 0.67
N TRP A 104 -10.17 10.31 0.91
CA TRP A 104 -10.65 11.56 0.32
C TRP A 104 -9.92 12.79 0.86
N ALA A 105 -9.55 12.81 2.14
CA ALA A 105 -8.72 13.89 2.68
C ALA A 105 -7.36 13.94 1.97
N TRP A 106 -6.74 12.79 1.71
CA TRP A 106 -5.48 12.70 0.98
C TRP A 106 -5.61 13.16 -0.46
N GLU A 107 -6.65 12.73 -1.16
CA GLU A 107 -6.93 13.13 -2.55
C GLU A 107 -7.22 14.62 -2.68
N ILE A 108 -7.98 15.21 -1.74
CA ILE A 108 -8.26 16.65 -1.70
C ILE A 108 -6.95 17.44 -1.49
N LEU A 109 -6.09 17.01 -0.58
CA LEU A 109 -4.78 17.62 -0.39
C LEU A 109 -3.92 17.50 -1.65
N GLY A 110 -3.94 16.35 -2.31
CA GLY A 110 -3.29 16.12 -3.59
C GLY A 110 -3.81 17.04 -4.69
N PHE A 111 -5.13 17.19 -4.78
CA PHE A 111 -5.77 18.08 -5.74
C PHE A 111 -5.26 19.52 -5.64
N PHE A 112 -5.18 20.07 -4.45
CA PHE A 112 -4.62 21.41 -4.23
C PHE A 112 -3.12 21.48 -4.53
N ARG A 113 -2.37 20.41 -4.23
CA ARG A 113 -0.92 20.34 -4.45
C ARG A 113 -0.56 20.22 -5.92
N TYR A 114 -1.36 19.49 -6.73
CA TYR A 114 -1.13 19.22 -8.14
C TYR A 114 -2.00 20.06 -9.09
N ARG A 115 -2.38 21.25 -8.66
CA ARG A 115 -3.08 22.27 -9.48
C ARG A 115 -4.41 21.79 -10.08
N GLY A 116 -5.20 21.06 -9.33
CA GLY A 116 -6.56 20.71 -9.71
C GLY A 116 -6.70 19.44 -10.53
N HIS A 117 -5.74 18.52 -10.48
CA HIS A 117 -5.85 17.21 -11.12
C HIS A 117 -6.22 16.12 -10.12
N TRP A 118 -7.24 15.33 -10.45
CA TRP A 118 -7.63 14.13 -9.73
C TRP A 118 -6.94 12.92 -10.34
N SER A 119 -6.31 12.09 -9.50
CA SER A 119 -5.79 10.80 -9.94
C SER A 119 -6.83 9.71 -9.75
N GLN A 120 -7.53 9.33 -10.82
CA GLN A 120 -8.47 8.20 -10.80
C GLN A 120 -7.78 6.87 -10.44
N PRO A 121 -6.57 6.56 -10.96
CA PRO A 121 -5.83 5.39 -10.55
C PRO A 121 -5.52 5.36 -9.05
N ASP A 122 -5.14 6.48 -8.46
CA ASP A 122 -4.84 6.56 -7.02
C ASP A 122 -6.08 6.34 -6.17
N ILE A 123 -7.22 6.93 -6.55
CA ILE A 123 -8.50 6.70 -5.88
C ILE A 123 -8.88 5.22 -5.92
N ARG A 124 -8.74 4.57 -7.09
CA ARG A 124 -9.03 3.13 -7.25
C ARG A 124 -8.09 2.27 -6.40
N ASN A 125 -6.78 2.53 -6.46
CA ASN A 125 -5.79 1.86 -5.62
C ASN A 125 -6.10 2.02 -4.13
N GLY A 126 -6.53 3.21 -3.72
CA GLY A 126 -6.93 3.50 -2.35
C GLY A 126 -8.12 2.65 -1.90
N TYR A 127 -9.18 2.58 -2.67
CA TYR A 127 -10.35 1.74 -2.36
C TYR A 127 -10.01 0.25 -2.30
N ILE A 128 -9.21 -0.25 -3.26
CA ILE A 128 -8.75 -1.64 -3.27
C ILE A 128 -7.88 -1.90 -2.03
N GLY A 129 -6.94 -1.02 -1.73
CA GLY A 129 -6.08 -1.12 -0.56
C GLY A 129 -6.87 -1.19 0.75
N ILE A 130 -7.86 -0.31 0.95
CA ILE A 130 -8.72 -0.30 2.14
C ILE A 130 -9.44 -1.65 2.29
N ARG A 131 -10.02 -2.20 1.22
CA ARG A 131 -10.69 -3.51 1.28
C ARG A 131 -9.73 -4.64 1.62
N HIS A 132 -8.56 -4.66 0.98
CA HIS A 132 -7.54 -5.68 1.23
C HIS A 132 -6.98 -5.60 2.65
N GLY A 133 -6.73 -4.40 3.17
CA GLY A 133 -6.33 -4.20 4.56
C GLY A 133 -7.33 -4.77 5.56
N ARG A 134 -8.62 -4.57 5.31
CA ARG A 134 -9.71 -5.16 6.10
C ARG A 134 -9.71 -6.68 6.03
N GLN A 135 -9.52 -7.25 4.83
CA GLN A 135 -9.47 -8.70 4.64
C GLN A 135 -8.25 -9.32 5.33
N VAL A 136 -7.09 -8.70 5.23
CA VAL A 136 -5.88 -9.14 5.96
C VAL A 136 -6.10 -9.12 7.48
N ARG A 137 -6.79 -8.11 8.00
CA ARG A 137 -7.16 -8.06 9.43
C ARG A 137 -8.03 -9.24 9.85
N GLN A 138 -8.92 -9.71 8.97
CA GLN A 138 -9.86 -10.79 9.25
C GLN A 138 -9.27 -12.19 9.03
N HIS A 139 -8.42 -12.35 8.01
CA HIS A 139 -7.99 -13.66 7.52
C HIS A 139 -6.47 -13.88 7.62
N GLY A 140 -5.70 -12.88 8.01
CA GLY A 140 -4.25 -12.97 8.14
C GLY A 140 -3.48 -12.50 6.91
N PRO A 141 -2.13 -12.46 6.99
CA PRO A 141 -1.29 -11.86 5.97
C PRO A 141 -1.14 -12.68 4.68
N THR A 142 -1.35 -13.99 4.76
CA THR A 142 -1.11 -14.93 3.64
C THR A 142 -2.01 -14.71 2.44
N ILE A 143 -3.20 -14.12 2.65
CA ILE A 143 -4.16 -13.87 1.56
C ILE A 143 -3.77 -12.68 0.69
N LEU A 144 -2.87 -11.78 1.16
CA LEU A 144 -2.64 -10.51 0.49
C LEU A 144 -2.06 -10.68 -0.91
N ALA A 145 -1.17 -11.64 -1.11
CA ALA A 145 -0.60 -11.91 -2.44
C ALA A 145 -1.68 -12.34 -3.46
N ASP A 146 -2.61 -13.19 -3.05
CA ASP A 146 -3.70 -13.65 -3.90
C ASP A 146 -4.68 -12.50 -4.23
N LEU A 147 -4.93 -11.62 -3.27
CA LEU A 147 -5.75 -10.42 -3.49
C LEU A 147 -5.09 -9.45 -4.48
N ILE A 148 -3.77 -9.28 -4.40
CA ILE A 148 -3.00 -8.48 -5.36
C ILE A 148 -3.11 -9.09 -6.77
N GLU A 149 -2.94 -10.41 -6.90
CA GLU A 149 -3.09 -11.11 -8.17
C GLU A 149 -4.47 -10.87 -8.79
N GLN A 150 -5.51 -11.01 -8.00
CA GLN A 150 -6.89 -10.90 -8.48
C GLN A 150 -7.29 -9.49 -8.91
N GLU A 151 -6.81 -8.45 -8.24
CA GLU A 151 -7.32 -7.09 -8.43
C GLU A 151 -6.31 -6.11 -9.01
N LEU A 152 -5.01 -6.30 -8.81
CA LEU A 152 -3.98 -5.38 -9.30
C LEU A 152 -3.28 -5.87 -10.56
N ALA A 153 -3.12 -7.20 -10.73
CA ALA A 153 -2.47 -7.77 -11.89
C ALA A 153 -3.36 -7.68 -13.14
N GLY A 154 -2.78 -7.32 -14.28
CA GLY A 154 -3.46 -7.17 -15.56
C GLY A 154 -2.67 -7.68 -16.74
#